data_92fcac46f947de94dd1283eeffb604a8
#
_entry.id   92fcac46f947de94dd1283eeffb604a8
#
_cell.length_a   1.000
_cell.length_b   1.000
_cell.length_c   1.000
_cell.angle_alpha   90.00
_cell.angle_beta   90.00
_cell.angle_gamma   90.00
#
_symmetry.space_group_name_H-M   'P 1'
#
loop_
_entity.id
_entity.type
_entity.pdbx_description
1 polymer ?
#
loop_
_entity_poly.entity_id
_entity_poly.type
_entity_poly.pdbx_seq_one_letter_code
_entity_poly.pdbx_strand_id
1 'polypeptide(L)'
;DTLNDKLSLKTPSIVVVNADCNIYRDKTHTDDVRIKPMYSEMLRNLNFGLDINALQLQSSKLVYEERAEGTKKIGKVLLENLNATIKDINNTSKNDGGKLTTANISTNFMGTSQLNVNWQFDINNLNDTFNIKGEAKQVSADAMNMFFVPAVNVKAIGTLNELYFNYSGDKNDALGDMRIDYSTFKVEVLRKDGSSKNRLLSGIVNLFLDNNEKDGRVTKQDVSVTRDKTKSFWNYFWLCIRNGALQSLTKS
;
A
#
# COMPACT_ATOMS: atom_id res chain seq x y z
N ASP A 1 -5.00 45.81 -6.05
CA ASP A 1 -4.72 45.13 -4.77
C ASP A 1 -3.57 44.19 -4.97
N THR A 2 -2.42 44.56 -4.44
CA THR A 2 -1.20 43.77 -4.37
C THR A 2 -1.35 42.69 -3.32
N LEU A 3 -2.20 41.71 -3.57
CA LEU A 3 -2.44 40.57 -2.69
C LEU A 3 -1.95 39.31 -3.36
N ASN A 4 -0.77 38.86 -2.89
CA ASN A 4 -0.27 37.51 -3.03
C ASN A 4 -0.46 36.88 -4.44
N ASP A 5 0.42 37.22 -5.36
CA ASP A 5 0.64 36.49 -6.63
C ASP A 5 1.14 35.06 -6.41
N LYS A 6 0.46 34.29 -5.57
CA LYS A 6 0.67 32.84 -5.52
C LYS A 6 -0.09 32.23 -6.68
N LEU A 7 0.64 31.59 -7.58
CA LEU A 7 0.06 30.76 -8.60
C LEU A 7 -0.96 29.82 -7.96
N SER A 8 -2.14 29.68 -8.55
CA SER A 8 -3.16 28.76 -8.08
C SER A 8 -3.82 28.04 -9.25
N LEU A 9 -4.15 26.78 -9.05
CA LEU A 9 -4.94 25.96 -9.96
C LEU A 9 -6.29 25.65 -9.30
N LYS A 10 -7.34 26.21 -9.89
CA LYS A 10 -8.72 25.92 -9.51
C LYS A 10 -9.46 25.29 -10.68
N THR A 11 -10.01 24.10 -10.47
CA THR A 11 -10.74 23.38 -11.51
C THR A 11 -11.77 22.40 -10.92
N PRO A 12 -12.94 22.23 -11.57
CA PRO A 12 -13.90 21.21 -11.15
C PRO A 12 -13.38 19.78 -11.36
N SER A 13 -12.57 19.55 -12.41
CA SER A 13 -12.04 18.21 -12.63
C SER A 13 -10.77 18.21 -13.48
N ILE A 14 -9.94 17.18 -13.24
CA ILE A 14 -8.85 16.76 -14.10
C ILE A 14 -9.06 15.29 -14.40
N VAL A 15 -8.96 14.90 -15.67
CA VAL A 15 -9.08 13.51 -16.10
C VAL A 15 -7.80 13.09 -16.80
N VAL A 16 -7.21 12.00 -16.32
CA VAL A 16 -6.02 11.36 -16.88
C VAL A 16 -6.44 9.99 -17.39
N VAL A 17 -6.25 9.71 -18.67
CA VAL A 17 -6.69 8.48 -19.32
C VAL A 17 -5.47 7.72 -19.82
N ASN A 18 -5.47 6.40 -19.62
CA ASN A 18 -4.43 5.49 -20.11
C ASN A 18 -3.01 5.87 -19.66
N ALA A 19 -2.86 6.38 -18.43
CA ALA A 19 -1.53 6.60 -17.88
C ALA A 19 -0.81 5.27 -17.67
N ASP A 20 0.43 5.18 -18.14
CA ASP A 20 1.32 4.05 -17.88
C ASP A 20 2.48 4.53 -17.03
N CYS A 21 2.54 4.05 -15.79
CA CYS A 21 3.53 4.46 -14.80
C CYS A 21 4.37 3.27 -14.35
N ASN A 22 5.68 3.41 -14.40
CA ASN A 22 6.62 2.43 -13.86
C ASN A 22 7.46 3.08 -12.76
N ILE A 23 7.44 2.48 -11.57
CA ILE A 23 8.26 2.88 -10.43
C ILE A 23 9.28 1.78 -10.17
N TYR A 24 10.56 2.10 -10.36
CA TYR A 24 11.65 1.18 -10.09
C TYR A 24 12.43 1.58 -8.84
N ARG A 25 12.64 0.63 -7.95
CA ARG A 25 13.45 0.78 -6.75
C ARG A 25 14.60 -0.22 -6.73
N ASP A 26 15.83 0.27 -6.64
CA ASP A 26 17.02 -0.55 -6.44
C ASP A 26 17.51 -0.42 -4.98
N LYS A 27 17.34 -1.49 -4.20
CA LYS A 27 17.79 -1.55 -2.80
C LYS A 27 19.28 -1.88 -2.66
N THR A 28 20.02 -2.05 -3.75
CA THR A 28 21.47 -2.18 -3.70
C THR A 28 22.17 -0.83 -3.48
N HIS A 29 21.46 0.26 -3.70
CA HIS A 29 21.92 1.61 -3.40
C HIS A 29 21.54 2.01 -1.97
N THR A 30 22.39 2.84 -1.35
CA THR A 30 22.12 3.41 -0.03
C THR A 30 20.83 4.23 -0.04
N ASP A 31 19.96 3.99 0.91
CA ASP A 31 18.72 4.74 1.05
C ASP A 31 18.99 6.20 1.44
N ASP A 32 18.21 7.10 0.86
CA ASP A 32 18.15 8.48 1.29
C ASP A 32 17.47 8.57 2.67
N VAL A 33 18.24 8.96 3.69
CA VAL A 33 17.81 9.02 5.09
C VAL A 33 17.05 10.31 5.47
N ARG A 34 16.83 11.21 4.51
CA ARG A 34 16.03 12.43 4.77
C ARG A 34 14.60 12.04 5.16
N ILE A 35 14.00 12.85 6.02
CA ILE A 35 12.58 12.69 6.38
C ILE A 35 11.71 12.82 5.11
N LYS A 36 10.83 11.86 4.92
CA LYS A 36 9.85 11.86 3.84
C LYS A 36 8.51 12.37 4.42
N PRO A 37 7.95 13.45 3.88
CA PRO A 37 6.66 13.96 4.36
C PRO A 37 5.51 13.00 4.03
N MET A 38 4.40 13.14 4.75
CA MET A 38 3.11 12.54 4.37
C MET A 38 2.52 13.27 3.16
N TYR A 39 1.59 12.66 2.43
CA TYR A 39 0.97 13.31 1.26
C TYR A 39 0.16 14.56 1.63
N SER A 40 -0.53 14.54 2.78
CA SER A 40 -1.19 15.73 3.34
C SER A 40 -0.21 16.87 3.58
N GLU A 41 0.94 16.59 4.19
CA GLU A 41 2.02 17.56 4.41
C GLU A 41 2.61 18.07 3.09
N MET A 42 2.83 17.19 2.11
CA MET A 42 3.33 17.58 0.79
C MET A 42 2.37 18.56 0.10
N LEU A 43 1.07 18.24 0.09
CA LEU A 43 0.05 19.10 -0.53
C LEU A 43 -0.09 20.43 0.21
N ARG A 44 -0.10 20.40 1.54
CA ARG A 44 -0.18 21.60 2.39
C ARG A 44 0.99 22.56 2.18
N ASN A 45 2.18 22.01 1.96
CA ASN A 45 3.42 22.79 1.83
C ASN A 45 3.77 23.18 0.40
N LEU A 46 2.89 22.95 -0.57
CA LEU A 46 3.08 23.47 -1.92
C LEU A 46 3.16 24.99 -1.89
N ASN A 47 4.04 25.55 -2.70
CA ASN A 47 4.19 27.00 -2.85
C ASN A 47 3.13 27.65 -3.76
N PHE A 48 2.16 26.86 -4.23
CA PHE A 48 1.01 27.30 -5.03
C PHE A 48 -0.28 26.68 -4.49
N GLY A 49 -1.41 27.32 -4.84
CA GLY A 49 -2.74 26.88 -4.41
C GLY A 49 -3.31 25.80 -5.31
N LEU A 50 -3.93 24.79 -4.69
CA LEU A 50 -4.74 23.78 -5.37
C LEU A 50 -6.17 23.83 -4.82
N ASP A 51 -7.14 23.86 -5.74
CA ASP A 51 -8.58 23.70 -5.46
C ASP A 51 -9.18 22.82 -6.58
N ILE A 52 -9.05 21.51 -6.42
CA ILE A 52 -9.48 20.52 -7.43
C ILE A 52 -10.59 19.67 -6.81
N ASN A 53 -11.82 19.80 -7.35
CA ASN A 53 -12.95 19.03 -6.81
C ASN A 53 -12.80 17.53 -7.10
N ALA A 54 -12.29 17.16 -8.29
CA ALA A 54 -12.05 15.76 -8.65
C ALA A 54 -10.84 15.59 -9.57
N LEU A 55 -9.93 14.69 -9.21
CA LEU A 55 -8.92 14.14 -10.09
C LEU A 55 -9.28 12.69 -10.39
N GLN A 56 -9.41 12.35 -11.67
CA GLN A 56 -9.79 11.02 -12.12
C GLN A 56 -8.65 10.38 -12.92
N LEU A 57 -8.33 9.15 -12.59
CA LEU A 57 -7.53 8.27 -13.43
C LEU A 57 -8.47 7.23 -14.04
N GLN A 58 -8.32 6.97 -15.33
CA GLN A 58 -9.15 6.01 -16.06
C GLN A 58 -8.27 5.08 -16.88
N SER A 59 -8.57 3.78 -16.79
CA SER A 59 -7.92 2.71 -17.58
C SER A 59 -6.39 2.78 -17.55
N SER A 60 -5.85 3.16 -16.43
CA SER A 60 -4.42 3.40 -16.24
C SER A 60 -3.70 2.13 -15.75
N LYS A 61 -2.37 2.18 -15.73
CA LYS A 61 -1.52 1.09 -15.28
C LYS A 61 -0.42 1.63 -14.37
N LEU A 62 -0.15 0.90 -13.29
CA LEU A 62 1.01 1.14 -12.45
C LEU A 62 1.78 -0.17 -12.27
N VAL A 63 3.07 -0.13 -12.56
CA VAL A 63 4.01 -1.21 -12.27
C VAL A 63 4.98 -0.73 -11.22
N TYR A 64 5.09 -1.48 -10.13
CA TYR A 64 6.15 -1.29 -9.16
C TYR A 64 7.17 -2.42 -9.30
N GLU A 65 8.43 -2.06 -9.48
CA GLU A 65 9.53 -2.99 -9.61
C GLU A 65 10.56 -2.76 -8.50
N GLU A 66 10.98 -3.84 -7.85
CA GLU A 66 11.95 -3.76 -6.77
C GLU A 66 13.06 -4.79 -6.95
N ARG A 67 14.29 -4.33 -6.95
CA ARG A 67 15.48 -5.16 -6.85
C ARG A 67 15.93 -5.21 -5.40
N ALA A 68 15.83 -6.38 -4.78
CA ALA A 68 16.30 -6.56 -3.42
C ALA A 68 17.83 -6.69 -3.35
N GLU A 69 18.40 -6.36 -2.20
CA GLU A 69 19.81 -6.52 -1.92
C GLU A 69 20.22 -8.00 -2.04
N GLY A 70 21.38 -8.25 -2.66
CA GLY A 70 21.94 -9.59 -2.82
C GLY A 70 21.28 -10.45 -3.91
N THR A 71 20.37 -9.91 -4.72
CA THR A 71 19.74 -10.59 -5.84
C THR A 71 19.80 -9.80 -7.14
N LYS A 72 19.84 -10.51 -8.28
CA LYS A 72 19.65 -9.90 -9.60
C LYS A 72 18.19 -9.94 -10.08
N LYS A 73 17.32 -10.64 -9.34
CA LYS A 73 15.91 -10.78 -9.70
C LYS A 73 15.14 -9.55 -9.28
N ILE A 74 14.17 -9.15 -10.08
CA ILE A 74 13.31 -8.00 -9.85
C ILE A 74 11.93 -8.50 -9.45
N GLY A 75 11.46 -8.07 -8.28
CA GLY A 75 10.09 -8.28 -7.83
C GLY A 75 9.16 -7.28 -8.49
N LYS A 76 7.97 -7.73 -8.91
CA LYS A 76 7.00 -6.87 -9.59
C LYS A 76 5.64 -6.92 -8.92
N VAL A 77 5.04 -5.73 -8.74
CA VAL A 77 3.63 -5.56 -8.39
C VAL A 77 2.94 -4.87 -9.56
N LEU A 78 1.83 -5.44 -10.00
CA LEU A 78 1.06 -4.96 -11.15
C LEU A 78 -0.29 -4.44 -10.67
N LEU A 79 -0.64 -3.22 -11.06
CA LEU A 79 -1.97 -2.63 -10.93
C LEU A 79 -2.44 -2.27 -12.34
N GLU A 80 -3.30 -3.09 -12.92
CA GLU A 80 -3.82 -2.93 -14.27
C GLU A 80 -5.27 -2.48 -14.24
N ASN A 81 -5.74 -1.84 -15.32
CA ASN A 81 -7.05 -1.24 -15.38
C ASN A 81 -7.34 -0.37 -14.14
N LEU A 82 -6.33 0.42 -13.77
CA LEU A 82 -6.39 1.29 -12.60
C LEU A 82 -7.33 2.46 -12.86
N ASN A 83 -8.39 2.51 -12.08
CA ASN A 83 -9.33 3.61 -12.05
C ASN A 83 -9.30 4.23 -10.65
N ALA A 84 -9.21 5.54 -10.58
CA ALA A 84 -9.23 6.25 -9.32
C ALA A 84 -10.02 7.55 -9.42
N THR A 85 -10.73 7.91 -8.36
CA THR A 85 -11.32 9.24 -8.20
C THR A 85 -10.86 9.81 -6.88
N ILE A 86 -10.07 10.89 -6.95
CA ILE A 86 -9.59 11.62 -5.79
C ILE A 86 -10.37 12.92 -5.73
N LYS A 87 -11.10 13.15 -4.63
CA LYS A 87 -11.96 14.31 -4.43
C LYS A 87 -11.39 15.25 -3.39
N ASP A 88 -11.77 16.51 -3.52
CA ASP A 88 -11.54 17.54 -2.52
C ASP A 88 -10.05 17.78 -2.22
N ILE A 89 -9.25 17.94 -3.26
CA ILE A 89 -7.83 18.30 -3.13
C ILE A 89 -7.76 19.82 -3.00
N ASN A 90 -7.69 20.32 -1.76
CA ASN A 90 -7.67 21.75 -1.49
C ASN A 90 -6.66 22.10 -0.40
N ASN A 91 -5.64 22.88 -0.75
CA ASN A 91 -4.65 23.44 0.18
C ASN A 91 -4.79 24.96 0.38
N THR A 92 -5.82 25.57 -0.22
CA THR A 92 -6.03 27.03 -0.15
C THR A 92 -6.94 27.43 1.01
N SER A 93 -7.82 26.53 1.46
CA SER A 93 -8.75 26.78 2.56
C SER A 93 -8.18 26.23 3.85
N LYS A 94 -7.83 27.14 4.78
CA LYS A 94 -7.30 26.72 6.11
C LYS A 94 -8.40 26.32 7.10
N ASN A 95 -9.66 26.61 6.81
CA ASN A 95 -10.82 26.40 7.70
C ASN A 95 -11.99 25.81 6.89
N ASP A 96 -11.79 24.69 6.25
CA ASP A 96 -12.81 23.99 5.46
C ASP A 96 -13.68 23.04 6.28
N GLY A 97 -13.64 23.16 7.61
CA GLY A 97 -14.41 22.31 8.52
C GLY A 97 -13.91 20.86 8.63
N GLY A 98 -12.65 20.61 8.26
CA GLY A 98 -12.07 19.26 8.30
C GLY A 98 -12.50 18.41 7.10
N LYS A 99 -12.67 19.01 5.93
CA LYS A 99 -13.01 18.31 4.71
C LYS A 99 -11.90 17.36 4.31
N LEU A 100 -12.25 16.09 4.15
CA LEU A 100 -11.29 15.04 3.82
C LEU A 100 -11.06 14.97 2.32
N THR A 101 -9.81 14.91 1.92
CA THR A 101 -9.44 14.39 0.60
C THR A 101 -9.68 12.90 0.58
N THR A 102 -10.49 12.43 -0.37
CA THR A 102 -10.90 11.03 -0.47
C THR A 102 -10.50 10.44 -1.80
N ALA A 103 -9.72 9.37 -1.80
CA ALA A 103 -9.36 8.59 -2.97
C ALA A 103 -10.10 7.24 -2.98
N ASN A 104 -10.93 7.00 -4.01
CA ASN A 104 -11.53 5.71 -4.30
C ASN A 104 -10.81 5.10 -5.49
N ILE A 105 -10.25 3.93 -5.29
CA ILE A 105 -9.37 3.24 -6.25
C ILE A 105 -9.92 1.86 -6.52
N SER A 106 -9.98 1.47 -7.79
CA SER A 106 -10.24 0.10 -8.22
C SER A 106 -9.22 -0.33 -9.27
N THR A 107 -8.74 -1.57 -9.18
CA THR A 107 -7.72 -2.07 -10.10
C THR A 107 -7.71 -3.60 -10.14
N ASN A 108 -7.19 -4.15 -11.21
CA ASN A 108 -6.80 -5.56 -11.28
C ASN A 108 -5.41 -5.69 -10.68
N PHE A 109 -5.35 -6.20 -9.44
CA PHE A 109 -4.11 -6.46 -8.72
C PHE A 109 -3.50 -7.76 -9.22
N MET A 110 -2.22 -7.72 -9.60
CA MET A 110 -1.47 -8.87 -10.12
C MET A 110 -2.16 -9.58 -11.30
N GLY A 111 -2.86 -8.82 -12.14
CA GLY A 111 -3.48 -9.28 -13.39
C GLY A 111 -4.90 -9.82 -13.24
N THR A 112 -5.29 -10.44 -12.15
CA THR A 112 -6.57 -11.16 -12.03
C THR A 112 -7.41 -10.79 -10.83
N SER A 113 -6.82 -10.31 -9.76
CA SER A 113 -7.50 -10.08 -8.49
C SER A 113 -8.07 -8.68 -8.43
N GLN A 114 -9.37 -8.55 -8.19
CA GLN A 114 -9.95 -7.23 -7.99
C GLN A 114 -9.52 -6.66 -6.66
N LEU A 115 -8.92 -5.47 -6.66
CA LEU A 115 -8.56 -4.69 -5.48
C LEU A 115 -9.34 -3.37 -5.49
N ASN A 116 -10.04 -3.10 -4.39
CA ASN A 116 -10.72 -1.83 -4.14
C ASN A 116 -10.11 -1.19 -2.89
N VAL A 117 -9.80 0.10 -2.96
CA VAL A 117 -9.22 0.86 -1.85
C VAL A 117 -9.96 2.18 -1.70
N ASN A 118 -10.29 2.53 -0.47
CA ASN A 118 -10.69 3.87 -0.08
C ASN A 118 -9.64 4.44 0.86
N TRP A 119 -9.06 5.57 0.50
CA TRP A 119 -8.07 6.27 1.29
C TRP A 119 -8.52 7.70 1.54
N GLN A 120 -8.49 8.11 2.79
CA GLN A 120 -8.91 9.43 3.24
C GLN A 120 -7.83 10.07 4.08
N PHE A 121 -7.63 11.36 3.92
CA PHE A 121 -6.73 12.16 4.73
C PHE A 121 -7.14 13.63 4.74
N ASP A 122 -6.75 14.34 5.78
CA ASP A 122 -6.99 15.78 5.93
C ASP A 122 -5.71 16.55 5.61
N ILE A 123 -5.75 17.34 4.53
CA ILE A 123 -4.60 18.17 4.10
C ILE A 123 -4.24 19.20 5.17
N ASN A 124 -5.21 19.71 5.92
CA ASN A 124 -5.03 20.77 6.90
C ASN A 124 -4.67 20.27 8.30
N ASN A 125 -4.76 18.96 8.54
CA ASN A 125 -4.41 18.37 9.83
C ASN A 125 -2.88 18.25 9.98
N LEU A 126 -2.33 18.93 10.98
CA LEU A 126 -0.88 18.96 11.24
C LEU A 126 -0.33 17.63 11.78
N ASN A 127 -1.18 16.72 12.22
CA ASN A 127 -0.79 15.35 12.58
C ASN A 127 -0.78 14.41 11.37
N ASP A 128 -1.24 14.89 10.19
CA ASP A 128 -1.28 14.12 8.96
C ASP A 128 -2.09 12.82 9.10
N THR A 129 -3.26 12.94 9.74
CA THR A 129 -4.15 11.80 9.97
C THR A 129 -4.69 11.23 8.68
N PHE A 130 -4.83 9.92 8.64
CA PHE A 130 -5.40 9.20 7.51
C PHE A 130 -6.23 7.99 7.96
N ASN A 131 -7.12 7.54 7.08
CA ASN A 131 -7.71 6.22 7.10
C ASN A 131 -7.55 5.58 5.72
N ILE A 132 -7.14 4.33 5.68
CA ILE A 132 -7.04 3.55 4.44
C ILE A 132 -7.65 2.18 4.67
N LYS A 133 -8.65 1.85 3.87
CA LYS A 133 -9.31 0.55 3.91
C LYS A 133 -9.45 -0.02 2.51
N GLY A 134 -9.46 -1.33 2.42
CA GLY A 134 -9.63 -1.98 1.13
C GLY A 134 -9.90 -3.46 1.24
N GLU A 135 -10.25 -4.01 0.10
CA GLU A 135 -10.48 -5.42 -0.10
C GLU A 135 -9.84 -5.91 -1.39
N ALA A 136 -9.27 -7.10 -1.34
CA ALA A 136 -8.83 -7.84 -2.52
C ALA A 136 -9.48 -9.23 -2.50
N LYS A 137 -9.92 -9.69 -3.69
CA LYS A 137 -10.60 -10.99 -3.83
C LYS A 137 -9.85 -11.88 -4.80
N GLN A 138 -9.86 -13.21 -4.51
CA GLN A 138 -9.28 -14.23 -5.36
C GLN A 138 -7.81 -13.95 -5.70
N VAL A 139 -7.00 -13.64 -4.68
CA VAL A 139 -5.57 -13.35 -4.87
C VAL A 139 -4.79 -14.66 -4.96
N SER A 140 -4.30 -14.98 -6.15
CA SER A 140 -3.47 -16.14 -6.39
C SER A 140 -2.08 -15.98 -5.75
N ALA A 141 -1.66 -16.98 -4.99
CA ALA A 141 -0.30 -17.02 -4.46
C ALA A 141 0.76 -16.99 -5.57
N ASP A 142 0.52 -17.66 -6.69
CA ASP A 142 1.44 -17.71 -7.81
C ASP A 142 1.65 -16.31 -8.41
N ALA A 143 0.58 -15.52 -8.55
CA ALA A 143 0.69 -14.13 -8.99
C ALA A 143 1.49 -13.27 -8.00
N MET A 144 1.24 -13.41 -6.69
CA MET A 144 2.00 -12.70 -5.65
C MET A 144 3.48 -13.09 -5.63
N ASN A 145 3.83 -14.31 -6.05
CA ASN A 145 5.21 -14.77 -6.10
C ASN A 145 6.09 -14.00 -7.10
N MET A 146 5.49 -13.28 -8.06
CA MET A 146 6.23 -12.34 -8.92
C MET A 146 6.93 -11.26 -8.11
N PHE A 147 6.39 -10.90 -6.95
CA PHE A 147 6.99 -9.97 -6.00
C PHE A 147 7.66 -10.69 -4.83
N PHE A 148 6.99 -11.65 -4.20
CA PHE A 148 7.45 -12.26 -2.96
C PHE A 148 8.77 -13.02 -3.12
N VAL A 149 8.92 -13.79 -4.19
CA VAL A 149 10.13 -14.58 -4.39
C VAL A 149 11.36 -13.70 -4.59
N PRO A 150 11.36 -12.71 -5.50
CA PRO A 150 12.55 -11.89 -5.69
C PRO A 150 12.75 -10.80 -4.64
N ALA A 151 11.68 -10.21 -4.10
CA ALA A 151 11.80 -9.04 -3.21
C ALA A 151 11.95 -9.40 -1.74
N VAL A 152 11.31 -10.50 -1.27
CA VAL A 152 11.30 -10.89 0.14
C VAL A 152 11.75 -12.32 0.41
N ASN A 153 12.16 -13.05 -0.63
CA ASN A 153 12.68 -14.43 -0.55
C ASN A 153 11.69 -15.41 0.10
N VAL A 154 10.42 -15.23 -0.22
CA VAL A 154 9.29 -16.01 0.28
C VAL A 154 8.49 -16.53 -0.90
N LYS A 155 7.97 -17.75 -0.82
CA LYS A 155 7.05 -18.34 -1.78
C LYS A 155 5.71 -18.60 -1.10
N ALA A 156 4.63 -18.11 -1.67
CA ALA A 156 3.28 -18.43 -1.28
C ALA A 156 2.69 -19.52 -2.17
N ILE A 157 1.77 -20.33 -1.63
CA ILE A 157 1.06 -21.41 -2.32
C ILE A 157 -0.41 -21.33 -1.90
N GLY A 158 -1.34 -21.56 -2.83
CA GLY A 158 -2.79 -21.51 -2.55
C GLY A 158 -3.44 -20.19 -2.99
N THR A 159 -4.55 -19.86 -2.38
CA THR A 159 -5.35 -18.69 -2.75
C THR A 159 -5.80 -17.92 -1.51
N LEU A 160 -5.71 -16.61 -1.53
CA LEU A 160 -6.48 -15.75 -0.63
C LEU A 160 -7.82 -15.46 -1.30
N ASN A 161 -8.90 -16.01 -0.73
CA ASN A 161 -10.25 -15.82 -1.25
C ASN A 161 -10.69 -14.36 -1.05
N GLU A 162 -10.39 -13.82 0.14
CA GLU A 162 -10.62 -12.43 0.49
C GLU A 162 -9.53 -11.93 1.44
N LEU A 163 -9.05 -10.74 1.19
CA LEU A 163 -8.22 -9.98 2.10
C LEU A 163 -8.90 -8.64 2.31
N TYR A 164 -9.22 -8.31 3.55
CA TYR A 164 -9.76 -7.01 3.96
C TYR A 164 -8.82 -6.36 4.96
N PHE A 165 -8.63 -5.06 4.84
CA PHE A 165 -7.86 -4.27 5.78
C PHE A 165 -8.52 -2.92 6.04
N ASN A 166 -8.30 -2.39 7.26
CA ASN A 166 -8.71 -1.04 7.64
C ASN A 166 -7.72 -0.49 8.67
N TYR A 167 -6.96 0.52 8.28
CA TYR A 167 -5.96 1.16 9.10
C TYR A 167 -6.23 2.65 9.21
N SER A 168 -6.17 3.16 10.45
CA SER A 168 -6.13 4.58 10.75
C SER A 168 -4.79 4.93 11.37
N GLY A 169 -4.26 6.10 11.07
CA GLY A 169 -2.98 6.50 11.62
C GLY A 169 -2.69 7.97 11.36
N ASP A 170 -1.49 8.34 11.71
CA ASP A 170 -0.94 9.67 11.54
C ASP A 170 0.54 9.62 11.07
N LYS A 171 1.25 10.72 11.18
CA LYS A 171 2.67 10.81 10.81
C LYS A 171 3.61 9.97 11.69
N ASN A 172 3.13 9.33 12.76
CA ASN A 172 3.93 8.54 13.70
C ASN A 172 3.55 7.07 13.72
N ASP A 173 2.26 6.79 13.94
CA ASP A 173 1.77 5.44 14.21
C ASP A 173 0.45 5.16 13.49
N ALA A 174 0.21 3.90 13.16
CA ALA A 174 -1.04 3.39 12.64
C ALA A 174 -1.53 2.21 13.46
N LEU A 175 -2.85 2.10 13.55
CA LEU A 175 -3.55 0.99 14.17
C LEU A 175 -4.66 0.53 13.23
N GLY A 176 -4.91 -0.76 13.17
CA GLY A 176 -6.00 -1.26 12.35
C GLY A 176 -6.22 -2.75 12.42
N ASP A 177 -7.05 -3.21 11.51
CA ASP A 177 -7.51 -4.59 11.46
C ASP A 177 -7.24 -5.20 10.09
N MET A 178 -7.02 -6.51 10.09
CA MET A 178 -6.94 -7.30 8.88
C MET A 178 -7.77 -8.58 9.02
N ARG A 179 -8.51 -8.91 7.96
CA ARG A 179 -9.19 -10.20 7.82
C ARG A 179 -8.68 -10.88 6.56
N ILE A 180 -8.29 -12.14 6.70
CA ILE A 180 -7.86 -12.99 5.60
C ILE A 180 -8.76 -14.23 5.58
N ASP A 181 -9.34 -14.49 4.42
CA ASP A 181 -10.05 -15.72 4.08
C ASP A 181 -9.24 -16.45 3.00
N TYR A 182 -8.92 -17.71 3.23
CA TYR A 182 -7.97 -18.44 2.40
C TYR A 182 -8.36 -19.89 2.14
N SER A 183 -7.86 -20.42 1.02
CA SER A 183 -7.94 -21.84 0.69
C SER A 183 -6.53 -22.42 0.50
N THR A 184 -6.19 -23.43 1.27
CA THR A 184 -4.90 -24.16 1.21
C THR A 184 -3.66 -23.25 1.19
N PHE A 185 -3.72 -22.13 1.88
CA PHE A 185 -2.66 -21.12 1.81
C PHE A 185 -1.45 -21.50 2.67
N LYS A 186 -0.26 -21.46 2.06
CA LYS A 186 1.02 -21.75 2.72
C LYS A 186 2.04 -20.70 2.31
N VAL A 187 3.01 -20.48 3.20
CA VAL A 187 4.14 -19.59 2.96
C VAL A 187 5.44 -20.34 3.26
N GLU A 188 6.36 -20.35 2.33
CA GLU A 188 7.67 -20.99 2.43
C GLU A 188 8.78 -19.95 2.34
N VAL A 189 9.70 -19.96 3.31
CA VAL A 189 10.93 -19.15 3.23
C VAL A 189 11.93 -19.84 2.34
N LEU A 190 12.46 -19.14 1.35
CA LEU A 190 13.41 -19.68 0.40
C LEU A 190 14.85 -19.50 0.89
N ARG A 191 15.76 -20.37 0.41
CA ARG A 191 17.20 -20.18 0.56
C ARG A 191 17.69 -19.05 -0.36
N LYS A 192 18.90 -18.52 -0.09
CA LYS A 192 19.51 -17.52 -0.95
C LYS A 192 19.69 -17.98 -2.40
N ASP A 193 19.79 -19.29 -2.65
CA ASP A 193 19.85 -19.90 -3.98
C ASP A 193 18.47 -20.12 -4.63
N GLY A 194 17.38 -19.74 -3.93
CA GLY A 194 16.00 -19.89 -4.41
C GLY A 194 15.39 -21.28 -4.21
N SER A 195 16.13 -22.24 -3.61
CA SER A 195 15.56 -23.54 -3.25
C SER A 195 14.77 -23.43 -1.93
N SER A 196 13.70 -24.22 -1.78
CA SER A 196 12.93 -24.22 -0.53
C SER A 196 13.77 -24.72 0.64
N LYS A 197 13.73 -24.03 1.76
CA LYS A 197 14.37 -24.44 3.00
C LYS A 197 13.38 -25.13 3.90
N ASN A 198 13.71 -26.36 4.25
CA ASN A 198 13.33 -26.86 5.56
C ASN A 198 14.26 -26.25 6.59
N ARG A 199 13.81 -25.22 7.32
CA ARG A 199 14.29 -24.65 8.58
C ARG A 199 14.74 -23.18 8.59
N LEU A 200 14.08 -22.45 9.47
CA LEU A 200 14.57 -21.51 10.47
C LEU A 200 15.40 -20.29 9.99
N LEU A 201 14.70 -19.25 9.60
CA LEU A 201 15.18 -17.91 9.89
C LEU A 201 14.29 -17.34 11.01
N SER A 202 14.92 -17.10 12.16
CA SER A 202 14.32 -16.57 13.38
C SER A 202 13.46 -15.33 13.07
N GLY A 203 12.15 -15.45 13.33
CA GLY A 203 11.17 -14.37 13.21
C GLY A 203 10.08 -14.54 12.14
N ILE A 204 10.25 -15.45 11.16
CA ILE A 204 9.24 -15.74 10.12
C ILE A 204 8.79 -17.21 10.16
N VAL A 205 9.36 -17.99 11.02
CA VAL A 205 9.36 -19.47 10.99
C VAL A 205 8.07 -20.12 11.42
N ASN A 206 7.18 -19.40 12.08
CA ASN A 206 5.90 -19.93 12.54
C ASN A 206 4.70 -19.49 11.69
N LEU A 207 4.95 -19.08 10.47
CA LEU A 207 3.93 -18.70 9.48
C LEU A 207 3.23 -19.93 8.86
N PHE A 208 3.12 -21.02 9.59
CA PHE A 208 2.37 -22.17 9.13
C PHE A 208 0.97 -22.12 9.75
N LEU A 209 0.01 -21.77 8.91
CA LEU A 209 -1.36 -22.22 9.11
C LEU A 209 -1.31 -23.73 9.27
N ASP A 210 -2.03 -24.26 10.25
CA ASP A 210 -2.05 -25.70 10.52
C ASP A 210 -2.29 -26.45 9.21
N ASN A 211 -1.40 -27.38 8.87
CA ASN A 211 -1.49 -28.15 7.63
C ASN A 211 -2.79 -28.97 7.51
N ASN A 212 -3.64 -28.95 8.52
CA ASN A 212 -4.90 -29.66 8.60
C ASN A 212 -6.13 -28.85 8.20
N GLU A 213 -6.03 -27.50 8.13
CA GLU A 213 -7.13 -26.66 7.67
C GLU A 213 -6.95 -26.35 6.18
N LYS A 214 -7.79 -26.95 5.36
CA LYS A 214 -7.78 -26.69 3.92
C LYS A 214 -8.24 -25.26 3.61
N ASP A 215 -9.19 -24.76 4.39
CA ASP A 215 -9.80 -23.45 4.23
C ASP A 215 -9.97 -22.80 5.61
N GLY A 216 -9.77 -21.50 5.70
CA GLY A 216 -9.88 -20.80 6.96
C GLY A 216 -10.13 -19.30 6.80
N ARG A 217 -10.65 -18.73 7.89
CA ARG A 217 -10.82 -17.28 8.04
C ARG A 217 -10.15 -16.82 9.33
N VAL A 218 -9.27 -15.85 9.22
CA VAL A 218 -8.61 -15.24 10.37
C VAL A 218 -8.84 -13.74 10.36
N THR A 219 -9.20 -13.21 11.52
CA THR A 219 -9.29 -11.76 11.75
C THR A 219 -8.27 -11.38 12.80
N LYS A 220 -7.44 -10.41 12.51
CA LYS A 220 -6.51 -9.82 13.47
C LYS A 220 -6.88 -8.37 13.70
N GLN A 221 -7.13 -8.04 14.96
CA GLN A 221 -7.42 -6.69 15.43
C GLN A 221 -6.17 -6.09 16.10
N ASP A 222 -6.19 -4.77 16.26
CA ASP A 222 -5.14 -4.01 16.96
C ASP A 222 -3.73 -4.18 16.39
N VAL A 223 -3.64 -4.31 15.06
CA VAL A 223 -2.35 -4.35 14.37
C VAL A 223 -1.71 -2.97 14.41
N SER A 224 -0.69 -2.81 15.23
CA SER A 224 0.03 -1.55 15.41
C SER A 224 1.29 -1.50 14.57
N VAL A 225 1.58 -0.32 14.01
CA VAL A 225 2.78 -0.05 13.21
C VAL A 225 3.32 1.34 13.53
N THR A 226 4.58 1.43 13.94
CA THR A 226 5.31 2.70 14.04
C THR A 226 6.00 3.02 12.73
N ARG A 227 5.86 4.25 12.28
CA ARG A 227 6.42 4.72 11.00
C ARG A 227 7.93 5.00 11.13
N ASP A 228 8.70 4.50 10.19
CA ASP A 228 10.03 5.04 9.90
C ASP A 228 9.89 6.29 9.02
N LYS A 229 10.16 7.47 9.58
CA LYS A 229 10.00 8.76 8.88
C LYS A 229 10.98 8.97 7.72
N THR A 230 12.05 8.18 7.65
CA THR A 230 12.97 8.20 6.51
C THR A 230 12.46 7.42 5.31
N LYS A 231 11.34 6.71 5.47
CA LYS A 231 10.68 5.94 4.42
C LYS A 231 9.38 6.62 3.96
N SER A 232 8.97 6.29 2.73
CA SER A 232 7.73 6.83 2.14
C SER A 232 6.48 6.35 2.85
N PHE A 233 5.35 7.01 2.62
CA PHE A 233 4.03 6.55 3.05
C PHE A 233 3.73 5.11 2.56
N TRP A 234 4.13 4.76 1.34
CA TRP A 234 3.91 3.40 0.80
C TRP A 234 4.70 2.32 1.54
N ASN A 235 5.89 2.64 2.07
CA ASN A 235 6.60 1.73 2.97
C ASN A 235 5.84 1.55 4.28
N TYR A 236 5.33 2.63 4.84
CA TYR A 236 4.53 2.60 6.06
C TYR A 236 3.24 1.78 5.89
N PHE A 237 2.50 2.01 4.80
CA PHE A 237 1.32 1.22 4.47
C PHE A 237 1.66 -0.25 4.19
N TRP A 238 2.76 -0.51 3.49
CA TRP A 238 3.26 -1.88 3.32
C TRP A 238 3.51 -2.58 4.66
N LEU A 239 4.08 -1.88 5.65
CA LEU A 239 4.27 -2.44 6.99
C LEU A 239 2.94 -2.77 7.68
N CYS A 240 1.89 -1.97 7.49
CA CYS A 240 0.55 -2.27 7.97
C CYS A 240 0.03 -3.58 7.37
N ILE A 241 0.07 -3.72 6.05
CA ILE A 241 -0.37 -4.95 5.35
C ILE A 241 0.48 -6.15 5.76
N ARG A 242 1.81 -6.01 5.76
CA ARG A 242 2.74 -7.08 6.15
C ARG A 242 2.50 -7.56 7.58
N ASN A 243 2.42 -6.64 8.55
CA ASN A 243 2.26 -7.01 9.95
C ASN A 243 0.88 -7.61 10.21
N GLY A 244 -0.17 -7.08 9.58
CA GLY A 244 -1.51 -7.68 9.64
C GLY A 244 -1.53 -9.08 9.08
N ALA A 245 -0.94 -9.31 7.91
CA ALA A 245 -0.84 -10.64 7.31
C ALA A 245 -0.01 -11.60 8.19
N LEU A 246 1.16 -11.16 8.66
CA LEU A 246 2.00 -11.97 9.53
C LEU A 246 1.26 -12.38 10.81
N GLN A 247 0.64 -11.43 11.51
CA GLN A 247 -0.09 -11.71 12.74
C GLN A 247 -1.37 -12.53 12.52
N SER A 248 -1.99 -12.45 11.34
CA SER A 248 -3.14 -13.28 10.98
C SER A 248 -2.76 -14.71 10.65
N LEU A 249 -1.56 -14.92 10.12
CA LEU A 249 -1.07 -16.20 9.66
C LEU A 249 -0.17 -16.91 10.69
N THR A 250 0.20 -16.25 11.81
CA THR A 250 0.94 -16.85 12.93
C THR A 250 -0.02 -17.25 14.03
N LYS A 251 0.15 -18.46 14.57
CA LYS A 251 -0.51 -18.83 15.84
C LYS A 251 0.02 -17.93 16.95
N SER A 252 -0.89 -17.28 17.66
CA SER A 252 -0.64 -16.63 18.96
C SER A 252 -0.50 -17.70 20.03
#